data_c3441886c919561a367bab9c7f25d256
#
_entry.id   c3441886c919561a367bab9c7f25d256
#
_cell.length_a   1.000
_cell.length_b   1.000
_cell.length_c   1.000
_cell.angle_alpha   90.00
_cell.angle_beta   90.00
_cell.angle_gamma   90.00
#
_symmetry.space_group_name_H-M   'P 1'
#
loop_
_entity.id
_entity.type
_entity.pdbx_description
1 polymer ?
#
loop_
_entity_poly.entity_id
_entity_poly.type
_entity_poly.pdbx_seq_one_letter_code
_entity_poly.pdbx_strand_id
1 'polypeptide(L)'
;AYQTVIYPETVHFKDAEGQWKEIDNRLEEARNEQGEAILRNQSNVLTMEFAKQTGKAPLVCVSNKKGQKIAWNIQNQNEDVKAKPICENCCDTGDEDACRADLSHVETELHYKEILPNVNVVCRMQGMMFKDDIVMENPQAQHRFVLEMDTQNVQLVKQEEGTIVAYAEGNPAEIAFVLPAAFMRDAEGNIGTVETDLVEENG
;
A
#
# COMPACT_ATOMS: atom_id res chain seq x y z
N ALA A 1 16.42 28.83 -22.97
CA ALA A 1 15.03 28.34 -22.86
C ALA A 1 14.85 27.80 -21.45
N TYR A 2 13.73 28.11 -20.80
CA TYR A 2 13.36 27.54 -19.50
C TYR A 2 12.29 26.50 -19.78
N GLN A 3 12.45 25.32 -19.21
CA GLN A 3 11.42 24.27 -19.21
C GLN A 3 10.85 24.18 -17.80
N THR A 4 9.52 24.25 -17.68
CA THR A 4 8.81 24.02 -16.43
C THR A 4 8.09 22.68 -16.53
N VAL A 5 8.34 21.79 -15.60
CA VAL A 5 7.61 20.52 -15.45
C VAL A 5 6.69 20.67 -14.26
N ILE A 6 5.40 20.43 -14.46
CA ILE A 6 4.39 20.47 -13.41
C ILE A 6 3.94 19.03 -13.14
N TYR A 7 4.12 18.59 -11.91
CA TYR A 7 3.65 17.28 -11.45
C TYR A 7 2.30 17.44 -10.75
N PRO A 8 1.28 16.66 -11.11
CA PRO A 8 -0.04 16.73 -10.46
C PRO A 8 0.00 16.18 -9.02
N GLU A 9 1.06 15.47 -8.65
CA GLU A 9 1.21 14.77 -7.39
C GLU A 9 2.48 15.18 -6.64
N THR A 10 2.54 14.80 -5.36
CA THR A 10 3.71 15.06 -4.54
C THR A 10 4.85 14.15 -4.98
N VAL A 11 5.94 14.75 -5.42
CA VAL A 11 7.16 14.03 -5.87
C VAL A 11 8.34 14.20 -4.91
N HIS A 12 8.20 15.04 -3.86
CA HIS A 12 9.22 15.27 -2.85
C HIS A 12 8.63 15.26 -1.45
N PHE A 13 9.42 14.90 -0.47
CA PHE A 13 9.09 15.00 0.95
C PHE A 13 10.25 15.56 1.76
N LYS A 14 10.00 15.97 3.00
CA LYS A 14 11.07 16.35 3.94
C LYS A 14 11.43 15.16 4.82
N ASP A 15 12.74 14.87 4.89
CA ASP A 15 13.26 13.88 5.82
C ASP A 15 13.23 14.37 7.29
N ALA A 16 13.76 13.58 8.21
CA ALA A 16 13.80 13.91 9.64
C ALA A 16 14.66 15.15 9.94
N GLU A 17 15.63 15.44 9.10
CA GLU A 17 16.53 16.60 9.17
C GLU A 17 15.94 17.83 8.46
N GLY A 18 14.71 17.73 7.92
CA GLY A 18 14.01 18.79 7.19
C GLY A 18 14.52 19.04 5.78
N GLN A 19 15.34 18.16 5.22
CA GLN A 19 15.85 18.24 3.87
C GLN A 19 14.87 17.65 2.86
N TRP A 20 14.79 18.27 1.68
CA TRP A 20 13.99 17.75 0.59
C TRP A 20 14.63 16.51 -0.01
N LYS A 21 13.82 15.45 -0.15
CA LYS A 21 14.16 14.18 -0.81
C LYS A 21 13.13 13.89 -1.89
N GLU A 22 13.55 13.25 -2.95
CA GLU A 22 12.65 12.71 -3.97
C GLU A 22 11.92 11.48 -3.44
N ILE A 23 10.65 11.35 -3.81
CA ILE A 23 9.89 10.11 -3.59
C ILE A 23 10.37 9.10 -4.61
N ASP A 24 10.72 7.92 -4.12
CA ASP A 24 11.07 6.77 -4.94
C ASP A 24 10.31 5.53 -4.42
N ASN A 25 9.25 5.19 -5.11
CA ASN A 25 8.38 4.06 -4.80
C ASN A 25 8.78 2.77 -5.54
N ARG A 26 9.89 2.79 -6.30
CA ARG A 26 10.41 1.56 -6.91
C ARG A 26 10.71 0.55 -5.81
N LEU A 27 10.31 -0.69 -6.06
CA LEU A 27 10.46 -1.77 -5.08
C LEU A 27 11.82 -2.44 -5.23
N GLU A 28 12.49 -2.63 -4.11
CA GLU A 28 13.71 -3.43 -4.00
C GLU A 28 13.48 -4.67 -3.11
N GLU A 29 14.24 -5.71 -3.36
CA GLU A 29 14.24 -6.89 -2.49
C GLU A 29 14.93 -6.56 -1.16
N ALA A 30 14.24 -6.85 -0.07
CA ALA A 30 14.71 -6.60 1.29
C ALA A 30 14.34 -7.77 2.22
N ARG A 31 14.71 -7.63 3.48
CA ARG A 31 14.22 -8.47 4.57
C ARG A 31 13.61 -7.60 5.64
N ASN A 32 12.47 -8.07 6.19
CA ASN A 32 11.88 -7.42 7.36
C ASN A 32 12.66 -7.74 8.65
N GLU A 33 12.20 -7.23 9.78
CA GLU A 33 12.83 -7.43 11.09
C GLU A 33 12.90 -8.91 11.51
N GLN A 34 11.98 -9.74 11.01
CA GLN A 34 11.95 -11.19 11.24
C GLN A 34 12.84 -11.97 10.26
N GLY A 35 13.50 -11.28 9.33
CA GLY A 35 14.37 -11.88 8.32
C GLY A 35 13.65 -12.47 7.11
N GLU A 36 12.36 -12.22 6.96
CA GLU A 36 11.54 -12.72 5.87
C GLU A 36 11.73 -11.87 4.61
N ALA A 37 11.64 -12.52 3.44
CA ALA A 37 11.83 -11.86 2.15
C ALA A 37 10.62 -10.97 1.80
N ILE A 38 10.89 -9.70 1.57
CA ILE A 38 9.91 -8.68 1.23
C ILE A 38 10.37 -7.86 0.02
N LEU A 39 9.44 -7.07 -0.51
CA LEU A 39 9.70 -5.95 -1.40
C LEU A 39 9.44 -4.66 -0.62
N ARG A 40 10.32 -3.67 -0.76
CA ARG A 40 10.23 -2.40 -0.02
C ARG A 40 10.44 -1.22 -0.96
N ASN A 41 9.71 -0.12 -0.78
CA ASN A 41 9.96 1.12 -1.50
C ASN A 41 11.29 1.77 -1.05
N GLN A 42 11.94 2.50 -1.95
CA GLN A 42 13.28 3.02 -1.70
C GLN A 42 13.30 4.30 -0.87
N SER A 43 12.39 5.27 -1.16
CA SER A 43 12.42 6.58 -0.49
C SER A 43 11.04 7.22 -0.45
N ASN A 44 10.47 7.37 0.76
CA ASN A 44 9.19 8.06 0.98
C ASN A 44 9.07 8.47 2.46
N VAL A 45 8.01 9.22 2.81
CA VAL A 45 7.61 9.48 4.21
C VAL A 45 7.10 8.19 4.87
N LEU A 46 6.49 7.30 4.08
CA LEU A 46 6.04 5.99 4.50
C LEU A 46 7.01 4.92 3.99
N THR A 47 7.35 3.99 4.85
CA THR A 47 7.97 2.74 4.44
C THR A 47 6.87 1.74 4.15
N MET A 48 6.83 1.26 2.91
CA MET A 48 5.88 0.27 2.44
C MET A 48 6.63 -1.04 2.21
N GLU A 49 6.16 -2.09 2.87
CA GLU A 49 6.70 -3.43 2.73
C GLU A 49 5.62 -4.38 2.25
N PHE A 50 5.97 -5.26 1.33
CA PHE A 50 5.07 -6.22 0.72
C PHE A 50 5.68 -7.62 0.80
N ALA A 51 4.91 -8.63 1.14
CA ALA A 51 5.37 -10.00 1.08
C ALA A 51 5.87 -10.33 -0.32
N LYS A 52 7.12 -10.75 -0.49
CA LYS A 52 7.60 -11.28 -1.77
C LYS A 52 6.84 -12.54 -2.17
N GLN A 53 6.36 -13.28 -1.16
CA GLN A 53 5.52 -14.45 -1.25
C GLN A 53 4.66 -14.52 0.01
N THR A 54 3.37 -14.79 -0.15
CA THR A 54 2.42 -14.92 0.97
C THR A 54 2.76 -16.08 1.91
N GLY A 55 2.20 -16.09 3.12
CA GLY A 55 2.34 -17.17 4.10
C GLY A 55 3.49 -16.99 5.10
N LYS A 56 4.33 -15.95 4.96
CA LYS A 56 5.42 -15.64 5.90
C LYS A 56 5.31 -14.21 6.40
N ALA A 57 5.83 -13.26 5.64
CA ALA A 57 5.66 -11.85 5.95
C ALA A 57 4.19 -11.41 5.79
N PRO A 58 3.75 -10.34 6.50
CA PRO A 58 2.48 -9.70 6.23
C PRO A 58 2.34 -9.34 4.75
N LEU A 59 1.12 -9.47 4.20
CA LEU A 59 0.85 -9.15 2.80
C LEU A 59 1.27 -7.72 2.49
N VAL A 60 0.90 -6.79 3.38
CA VAL A 60 1.29 -5.38 3.33
C VAL A 60 1.65 -4.91 4.74
N CYS A 61 2.67 -4.08 4.83
CA CYS A 61 3.04 -3.37 6.04
C CYS A 61 3.36 -1.92 5.71
N VAL A 62 2.71 -1.00 6.41
CA VAL A 62 2.92 0.45 6.29
C VAL A 62 3.49 0.95 7.59
N SER A 63 4.60 1.64 7.54
CA SER A 63 5.19 2.28 8.71
C SER A 63 5.67 3.69 8.40
N ASN A 64 5.81 4.50 9.45
CA ASN A 64 6.38 5.83 9.36
C ASN A 64 7.64 5.95 10.23
N LYS A 65 8.35 7.07 10.09
CA LYS A 65 9.61 7.34 10.82
C LYS A 65 9.43 7.50 12.34
N LYS A 66 8.19 7.54 12.85
CA LYS A 66 7.90 7.59 14.29
C LYS A 66 7.72 6.20 14.90
N GLY A 67 7.90 5.13 14.12
CA GLY A 67 7.72 3.76 14.57
C GLY A 67 6.26 3.34 14.68
N GLN A 68 5.33 4.12 14.12
CA GLN A 68 3.93 3.76 14.00
C GLN A 68 3.78 2.84 12.79
N LYS A 69 3.04 1.73 12.96
CA LYS A 69 2.93 0.69 11.95
C LYS A 69 1.54 0.05 11.92
N ILE A 70 1.08 -0.28 10.72
CA ILE A 70 -0.06 -1.15 10.45
C ILE A 70 0.40 -2.19 9.44
N ALA A 71 0.14 -3.46 9.73
CA ALA A 71 0.39 -4.55 8.80
C ALA A 71 -0.85 -5.43 8.71
N TRP A 72 -1.08 -6.07 7.56
CA TRP A 72 -2.24 -6.96 7.42
C TRP A 72 -2.04 -8.10 6.45
N ASN A 73 -2.86 -9.12 6.65
CA ASN A 73 -3.10 -10.25 5.77
C ASN A 73 -4.58 -10.34 5.44
N ILE A 74 -4.93 -11.06 4.39
CA ILE A 74 -6.32 -11.46 4.14
C ILE A 74 -6.51 -12.83 4.76
N GLN A 75 -7.52 -12.98 5.62
CA GLN A 75 -7.84 -14.25 6.26
C GLN A 75 -8.05 -15.37 5.24
N ASN A 76 -7.46 -16.52 5.47
CA ASN A 76 -7.47 -17.68 4.58
C ASN A 76 -6.83 -17.42 3.20
N GLN A 77 -5.97 -16.43 3.07
CA GLN A 77 -5.23 -16.23 1.82
C GLN A 77 -4.38 -17.46 1.48
N ASN A 78 -4.27 -17.76 0.18
CA ASN A 78 -3.38 -18.81 -0.30
C ASN A 78 -1.94 -18.48 0.09
N GLU A 79 -1.24 -19.49 0.62
CA GLU A 79 0.20 -19.43 0.82
C GLU A 79 0.92 -19.60 -0.53
N ASP A 80 2.17 -19.16 -0.60
CA ASP A 80 3.04 -19.30 -1.77
C ASP A 80 2.64 -18.47 -3.00
N VAL A 81 1.71 -17.51 -2.87
CA VAL A 81 1.41 -16.55 -3.94
C VAL A 81 2.56 -15.54 -4.04
N LYS A 82 3.17 -15.47 -5.21
CA LYS A 82 4.30 -14.56 -5.46
C LYS A 82 3.78 -13.18 -5.88
N ALA A 83 4.37 -12.17 -5.28
CA ALA A 83 4.23 -10.79 -5.69
C ALA A 83 4.80 -10.60 -7.10
N LYS A 84 4.05 -9.94 -7.98
CA LYS A 84 4.47 -9.58 -9.33
C LYS A 84 4.43 -8.05 -9.47
N PRO A 85 5.58 -7.36 -9.41
CA PRO A 85 5.66 -5.96 -9.78
C PRO A 85 5.28 -5.77 -11.24
N ILE A 86 4.48 -4.74 -11.52
CA ILE A 86 4.16 -4.29 -12.86
C ILE A 86 4.89 -2.97 -13.07
N CYS A 87 5.79 -2.93 -14.02
CA CYS A 87 6.42 -1.72 -14.48
C CYS A 87 5.82 -1.37 -15.84
N GLU A 88 4.85 -0.44 -15.87
CA GLU A 88 4.23 -0.05 -17.13
C GLU A 88 5.17 0.80 -18.00
N ASN A 89 6.22 1.39 -17.42
CA ASN A 89 7.13 2.31 -18.07
C ASN A 89 8.61 2.01 -17.82
N CYS A 90 8.99 0.75 -17.63
CA CYS A 90 10.41 0.41 -17.70
C CYS A 90 10.89 0.62 -19.14
N CYS A 91 11.41 1.82 -19.41
CA CYS A 91 12.04 2.11 -20.70
C CYS A 91 13.26 1.19 -20.88
N ASP A 92 13.11 0.16 -21.69
CA ASP A 92 14.21 -0.69 -22.20
C ASP A 92 15.15 0.08 -23.15
N THR A 93 15.07 1.41 -23.16
CA THR A 93 15.76 2.26 -24.14
C THR A 93 17.18 2.61 -23.78
N GLY A 94 17.66 2.31 -22.58
CA GLY A 94 19.06 2.58 -22.18
C GLY A 94 19.44 4.07 -22.20
N ASP A 95 18.49 4.98 -22.36
CA ASP A 95 18.70 6.42 -22.35
C ASP A 95 18.32 6.99 -20.98
N GLU A 96 19.33 7.18 -20.13
CA GLU A 96 19.15 7.73 -18.78
C GLU A 96 18.57 9.16 -18.77
N ASP A 97 18.74 9.92 -19.85
CA ASP A 97 18.22 11.29 -19.94
C ASP A 97 16.73 11.33 -20.35
N ALA A 98 16.23 10.31 -21.05
CA ALA A 98 14.81 10.17 -21.35
C ALA A 98 14.01 9.74 -20.10
N CYS A 99 14.59 8.96 -19.19
CA CYS A 99 13.97 8.56 -17.93
C CYS A 99 13.82 9.69 -16.91
N ARG A 100 14.51 10.80 -17.04
CA ARG A 100 14.43 11.93 -16.09
C ARG A 100 13.12 12.70 -16.12
N ALA A 101 12.30 12.53 -17.15
CA ALA A 101 10.95 13.08 -17.23
C ALA A 101 9.86 12.07 -16.84
N ASP A 102 10.23 10.84 -16.52
CA ASP A 102 9.33 9.74 -16.25
C ASP A 102 9.00 9.66 -14.74
N LEU A 103 7.71 9.65 -14.42
CA LEU A 103 7.18 9.50 -13.06
C LEU A 103 7.19 8.05 -12.56
N SER A 104 7.78 7.12 -13.30
CA SER A 104 7.82 5.69 -12.95
C SER A 104 8.41 5.40 -11.58
N HIS A 105 9.27 6.29 -11.06
CA HIS A 105 9.81 6.18 -9.71
C HIS A 105 8.81 6.62 -8.62
N VAL A 106 7.74 7.34 -8.97
CA VAL A 106 6.72 7.83 -8.02
C VAL A 106 5.54 6.88 -7.94
N GLU A 107 5.33 6.09 -9.00
CA GLU A 107 4.22 5.14 -9.13
C GLU A 107 4.75 3.71 -9.17
N THR A 108 4.10 2.82 -8.44
CA THR A 108 4.41 1.39 -8.46
C THR A 108 3.14 0.59 -8.31
N GLU A 109 3.02 -0.45 -9.10
CA GLU A 109 1.92 -1.42 -9.03
C GLU A 109 2.46 -2.83 -8.76
N LEU A 110 1.80 -3.54 -7.82
CA LEU A 110 2.17 -4.88 -7.40
C LEU A 110 0.93 -5.77 -7.38
N HIS A 111 1.00 -6.93 -8.02
CA HIS A 111 -0.10 -7.88 -8.14
C HIS A 111 0.16 -9.16 -7.36
N TYR A 112 -0.86 -9.61 -6.60
CA TYR A 112 -0.98 -10.96 -6.04
C TYR A 112 -2.17 -11.65 -6.72
N LYS A 113 -1.87 -12.58 -7.62
CA LYS A 113 -2.90 -13.31 -8.37
C LYS A 113 -3.38 -14.53 -7.60
N GLU A 114 -4.70 -14.80 -7.64
CA GLU A 114 -5.30 -15.95 -6.96
C GLU A 114 -4.95 -16.03 -5.47
N ILE A 115 -4.95 -14.87 -4.81
CA ILE A 115 -4.70 -14.81 -3.35
C ILE A 115 -5.80 -15.53 -2.56
N LEU A 116 -7.01 -15.55 -3.12
CA LEU A 116 -8.14 -16.39 -2.75
C LEU A 116 -8.78 -16.90 -4.05
N PRO A 117 -9.60 -17.93 -4.03
CA PRO A 117 -10.25 -18.43 -5.25
C PRO A 117 -11.00 -17.34 -6.02
N ASN A 118 -10.58 -17.04 -7.26
CA ASN A 118 -11.09 -15.98 -8.12
C ASN A 118 -10.92 -14.54 -7.55
N VAL A 119 -9.94 -14.33 -6.68
CA VAL A 119 -9.64 -13.02 -6.09
C VAL A 119 -8.16 -12.71 -6.23
N ASN A 120 -7.89 -11.53 -6.76
CA ASN A 120 -6.55 -10.95 -6.82
C ASN A 120 -6.47 -9.74 -5.88
N VAL A 121 -5.25 -9.37 -5.50
CA VAL A 121 -4.97 -8.09 -4.84
C VAL A 121 -4.01 -7.29 -5.71
N VAL A 122 -4.33 -6.01 -5.87
CA VAL A 122 -3.51 -5.05 -6.58
C VAL A 122 -3.16 -3.91 -5.63
N CYS A 123 -1.89 -3.78 -5.33
CA CYS A 123 -1.35 -2.71 -4.50
C CYS A 123 -0.74 -1.64 -5.40
N ARG A 124 -1.11 -0.38 -5.16
CA ARG A 124 -0.55 0.77 -5.88
C ARG A 124 0.01 1.79 -4.93
N MET A 125 1.18 2.28 -5.24
CA MET A 125 1.75 3.47 -4.61
C MET A 125 1.76 4.60 -5.64
N GLN A 126 1.31 5.78 -5.21
CA GLN A 126 1.28 6.98 -6.04
C GLN A 126 1.66 8.19 -5.16
N GLY A 127 2.86 8.73 -5.38
CA GLY A 127 3.41 9.73 -4.48
C GLY A 127 3.47 9.22 -3.04
N MET A 128 2.81 9.91 -2.12
CA MET A 128 2.71 9.50 -0.70
C MET A 128 1.48 8.64 -0.39
N MET A 129 0.66 8.32 -1.39
CA MET A 129 -0.55 7.53 -1.19
C MET A 129 -0.30 6.07 -1.48
N PHE A 130 -0.99 5.24 -0.73
CA PHE A 130 -1.09 3.81 -0.96
C PHE A 130 -2.56 3.44 -1.15
N LYS A 131 -2.80 2.52 -2.07
CA LYS A 131 -4.11 1.94 -2.35
C LYS A 131 -3.96 0.46 -2.60
N ASP A 132 -4.85 -0.33 -2.02
CA ASP A 132 -5.05 -1.73 -2.36
C ASP A 132 -6.46 -1.95 -2.93
N ASP A 133 -6.53 -2.74 -3.98
CA ASP A 133 -7.78 -3.16 -4.60
C ASP A 133 -7.90 -4.68 -4.47
N ILE A 134 -9.02 -5.15 -3.93
CA ILE A 134 -9.43 -6.56 -3.97
C ILE A 134 -10.24 -6.75 -5.25
N VAL A 135 -9.68 -7.47 -6.22
CA VAL A 135 -10.25 -7.67 -7.54
C VAL A 135 -10.91 -9.03 -7.62
N MET A 136 -12.23 -9.05 -7.75
CA MET A 136 -13.03 -10.28 -7.93
C MET A 136 -13.15 -10.58 -9.42
N GLU A 137 -12.63 -11.74 -9.85
CA GLU A 137 -12.59 -12.14 -11.28
C GLU A 137 -13.96 -12.55 -11.84
N ASN A 138 -14.87 -12.92 -10.96
CA ASN A 138 -16.23 -13.32 -11.36
C ASN A 138 -17.22 -13.21 -10.19
N PRO A 139 -18.54 -13.29 -10.47
CA PRO A 139 -19.59 -13.18 -9.46
C PRO A 139 -19.64 -14.31 -8.41
N GLN A 140 -18.92 -15.41 -8.64
CA GLN A 140 -18.82 -16.52 -7.68
C GLN A 140 -17.70 -16.33 -6.65
N ALA A 141 -16.86 -15.31 -6.81
CA ALA A 141 -15.87 -14.93 -5.79
C ALA A 141 -16.58 -14.56 -4.47
N GLN A 142 -15.90 -14.75 -3.37
CA GLN A 142 -16.45 -14.32 -2.09
C GLN A 142 -16.64 -12.79 -2.04
N HIS A 143 -17.67 -12.34 -1.30
CA HIS A 143 -18.02 -10.92 -1.16
C HIS A 143 -17.73 -10.35 0.23
N ARG A 144 -17.18 -11.16 1.12
CA ARG A 144 -16.78 -10.75 2.47
C ARG A 144 -15.30 -11.09 2.67
N PHE A 145 -14.54 -10.09 3.05
CA PHE A 145 -13.12 -10.21 3.32
C PHE A 145 -12.83 -9.80 4.75
N VAL A 146 -11.94 -10.52 5.41
CA VAL A 146 -11.42 -10.16 6.73
C VAL A 146 -9.95 -9.83 6.55
N LEU A 147 -9.58 -8.61 6.94
CA LEU A 147 -8.19 -8.18 7.01
C LEU A 147 -7.73 -8.38 8.45
N GLU A 148 -6.84 -9.33 8.67
CA GLU A 148 -6.18 -9.56 9.95
C GLU A 148 -5.08 -8.53 10.10
N MET A 149 -5.29 -7.55 11.00
CA MET A 149 -4.43 -6.39 11.14
C MET A 149 -3.60 -6.44 12.42
N ASP A 150 -2.29 -6.28 12.26
CA ASP A 150 -1.36 -6.03 13.36
C ASP A 150 -1.02 -4.55 13.41
N THR A 151 -1.07 -3.97 14.61
CA THR A 151 -0.76 -2.56 14.83
C THR A 151 0.39 -2.41 15.83
N GLN A 152 1.21 -1.39 15.62
CA GLN A 152 2.26 -1.00 16.56
C GLN A 152 2.26 0.51 16.77
N ASN A 153 2.21 0.94 18.03
CA ASN A 153 2.20 2.35 18.44
C ASN A 153 1.04 3.16 17.84
N VAL A 154 -0.06 2.49 17.47
CA VAL A 154 -1.29 3.14 16.99
C VAL A 154 -2.53 2.43 17.51
N GLN A 155 -3.61 3.20 17.66
CA GLN A 155 -4.95 2.72 17.96
C GLN A 155 -5.88 3.03 16.78
N LEU A 156 -6.58 2.03 16.29
CA LEU A 156 -7.54 2.19 15.19
C LEU A 156 -8.91 2.62 15.74
N VAL A 157 -9.52 3.60 15.10
CA VAL A 157 -10.86 4.10 15.45
C VAL A 157 -11.67 4.25 14.17
N LYS A 158 -12.79 3.52 14.06
CA LYS A 158 -13.74 3.67 12.96
C LYS A 158 -14.60 4.92 13.17
N GLN A 159 -14.72 5.73 12.14
CA GLN A 159 -15.60 6.90 12.09
C GLN A 159 -16.99 6.52 11.53
N GLU A 160 -17.97 7.39 11.71
CA GLU A 160 -19.36 7.14 11.28
C GLU A 160 -19.49 6.87 9.78
N GLU A 161 -18.70 7.57 8.96
CA GLU A 161 -18.69 7.43 7.49
C GLU A 161 -17.92 6.19 6.98
N GLY A 162 -17.36 5.37 7.89
CA GLY A 162 -16.61 4.16 7.55
C GLY A 162 -15.10 4.36 7.38
N THR A 163 -14.59 5.59 7.46
CA THR A 163 -13.16 5.88 7.55
C THR A 163 -12.58 5.28 8.84
N ILE A 164 -11.41 4.66 8.76
CA ILE A 164 -10.65 4.22 9.94
C ILE A 164 -9.47 5.15 10.14
N VAL A 165 -9.36 5.73 11.30
CA VAL A 165 -8.25 6.62 11.67
C VAL A 165 -7.35 5.88 12.68
N ALA A 166 -6.07 5.84 12.38
CA ALA A 166 -5.04 5.34 13.28
C ALA A 166 -4.43 6.52 14.03
N TYR A 167 -4.72 6.60 15.33
CA TYR A 167 -4.13 7.59 16.23
C TYR A 167 -2.85 7.04 16.85
N ALA A 168 -1.89 7.92 17.13
CA ALA A 168 -0.70 7.55 17.88
C ALA A 168 -1.09 7.02 19.27
N GLU A 169 -0.52 5.90 19.68
CA GLU A 169 -0.76 5.34 21.01
C GLU A 169 -0.35 6.36 22.09
N GLY A 170 -1.26 6.59 23.04
CA GLY A 170 -1.05 7.59 24.12
C GLY A 170 -1.21 9.05 23.68
N ASN A 171 -1.47 9.35 22.40
CA ASN A 171 -1.70 10.71 21.91
C ASN A 171 -2.85 10.77 20.89
N PRO A 172 -4.11 10.83 21.34
CA PRO A 172 -5.28 10.83 20.45
C PRO A 172 -5.43 12.10 19.59
N ALA A 173 -4.59 13.11 19.80
CA ALA A 173 -4.54 14.31 18.96
C ALA A 173 -3.64 14.11 17.72
N GLU A 174 -2.82 13.08 17.70
CA GLU A 174 -1.89 12.77 16.62
C GLU A 174 -2.42 11.66 15.72
N ILE A 175 -2.73 12.00 14.48
CA ILE A 175 -3.11 11.03 13.44
C ILE A 175 -1.84 10.49 12.80
N ALA A 176 -1.67 9.17 12.86
CA ALA A 176 -0.58 8.45 12.21
C ALA A 176 -0.94 8.06 10.77
N PHE A 177 -2.13 7.48 10.58
CA PHE A 177 -2.63 7.06 9.27
C PHE A 177 -4.14 7.30 9.15
N VAL A 178 -4.61 7.44 7.92
CA VAL A 178 -6.03 7.49 7.59
C VAL A 178 -6.30 6.44 6.53
N LEU A 179 -7.23 5.54 6.81
CA LEU A 179 -7.75 4.54 5.88
C LEU A 179 -9.15 5.02 5.46
N PRO A 180 -9.30 5.60 4.27
CA PRO A 180 -10.59 6.10 3.79
C PRO A 180 -11.65 4.98 3.74
N ALA A 181 -12.92 5.36 3.80
CA ALA A 181 -14.01 4.41 3.65
C ALA A 181 -13.86 3.62 2.33
N ALA A 182 -14.01 2.31 2.43
CA ALA A 182 -13.93 1.44 1.28
C ALA A 182 -15.13 1.66 0.34
N PHE A 183 -14.90 1.51 -0.95
CA PHE A 183 -15.94 1.51 -1.97
C PHE A 183 -15.69 0.39 -2.98
N MET A 184 -16.72 -0.02 -3.69
CA MET A 184 -16.60 -0.98 -4.76
C MET A 184 -16.86 -0.32 -6.11
N ARG A 185 -16.26 -0.88 -7.17
CA ARG A 185 -16.52 -0.50 -8.55
C ARG A 185 -16.73 -1.77 -9.37
N ASP A 186 -17.79 -1.80 -10.17
CA ASP A 186 -18.01 -2.90 -11.10
C ASP A 186 -17.28 -2.68 -12.45
N ALA A 187 -17.37 -3.67 -13.33
CA ALA A 187 -16.73 -3.63 -14.65
C ALA A 187 -17.31 -2.53 -15.58
N GLU A 188 -18.50 -2.04 -15.28
CA GLU A 188 -19.16 -0.95 -16.03
C GLU A 188 -18.80 0.42 -15.45
N GLY A 189 -18.09 0.46 -14.32
CA GLY A 189 -17.64 1.67 -13.63
C GLY A 189 -18.63 2.21 -12.61
N ASN A 190 -19.73 1.50 -12.32
CA ASN A 190 -20.67 1.89 -11.28
C ASN A 190 -20.02 1.77 -9.90
N ILE A 191 -20.29 2.74 -9.03
CA ILE A 191 -19.74 2.78 -7.68
C ILE A 191 -20.80 2.30 -6.69
N GLY A 192 -20.41 1.38 -5.82
CA GLY A 192 -21.21 0.88 -4.71
C GLY A 192 -20.54 1.11 -3.37
N THR A 193 -21.32 0.99 -2.30
CA THR A 193 -20.82 1.08 -0.92
C THR A 193 -20.30 -0.26 -0.43
N VAL A 194 -19.31 -0.21 0.45
CA VAL A 194 -18.78 -1.35 1.18
C VAL A 194 -19.02 -1.12 2.66
N GLU A 195 -19.64 -2.08 3.33
CA GLU A 195 -19.74 -2.06 4.80
C GLU A 195 -18.41 -2.55 5.37
N THR A 196 -17.85 -1.75 6.26
CA THR A 196 -16.59 -2.08 6.96
C THR A 196 -16.86 -2.12 8.45
N ASP A 197 -16.45 -3.19 9.12
CA ASP A 197 -16.47 -3.29 10.57
C ASP A 197 -15.05 -3.43 11.11
N LEU A 198 -14.77 -2.77 12.22
CA LEU A 198 -13.55 -2.91 12.97
C LEU A 198 -13.87 -3.73 14.22
N VAL A 199 -13.24 -4.89 14.34
CA VAL A 199 -13.43 -5.82 15.46
C VAL A 199 -12.08 -6.02 16.15
N GLU A 200 -12.05 -5.80 17.46
CA GLU A 200 -10.89 -6.15 18.26
C GLU A 200 -11.03 -7.61 18.72
N GLU A 201 -10.09 -8.45 18.32
CA GLU A 201 -9.96 -9.78 18.88
C GLU A 201 -9.03 -9.70 20.09
N ASN A 202 -9.61 -9.87 21.29
CA ASN A 202 -8.83 -10.05 22.50
C ASN A 202 -8.19 -11.45 22.44
N GLY A 203 -6.88 -11.51 22.19
CA GLY A 203 -6.07 -12.73 22.27
C GLY A 203 -5.84 -13.20 23.70
#